data_3b3b47751884252132751f43521f7465
#
_entry.id   3b3b47751884252132751f43521f7465
#
_cell.length_a   1.000
_cell.length_b   1.000
_cell.length_c   1.000
_cell.angle_alpha   90.00
_cell.angle_beta   90.00
_cell.angle_gamma   90.00
#
_symmetry.space_group_name_H-M   'P 1'
#
loop_
_entity.id
_entity.type
_entity.pdbx_description
1 polymer ?
#
loop_
_entity_poly.entity_id
_entity_poly.type
_entity_poly.pdbx_seq_one_letter_code
_entity_poly.pdbx_strand_id
1 'polypeptide(L)'
;MDTKDREPERSQYARLKKKYASIIDKPKKGIFYEVKFFETHLCTELFFLYYFRYTSKMYVEQDSLLRDLNQCCDYRKKIDFFIKCRGLHSYFEKKGGSLSVAIDNSNRSILEKSAGNRDYTFSELGRMIEELRKLSQ
;
A
#
# COMPACT_ATOMS: atom_id res chain seq x y z
N MET A 1 1.49 -5.55 2.04
CA MET A 1 1.91 -5.91 3.41
C MET A 1 2.45 -4.69 4.12
N ASP A 2 1.95 -4.41 5.30
CA ASP A 2 2.41 -3.26 6.10
C ASP A 2 3.69 -3.59 6.85
N THR A 3 4.64 -2.64 6.92
CA THR A 3 5.93 -2.81 7.61
C THR A 3 6.05 -1.84 8.78
N LYS A 4 5.19 -2.03 9.80
CA LYS A 4 5.12 -1.11 10.95
C LYS A 4 6.34 -1.20 11.86
N ASP A 5 6.75 -2.43 12.16
CA ASP A 5 7.94 -2.73 12.95
C ASP A 5 8.93 -3.46 12.06
N ARG A 6 10.04 -2.83 11.78
CA ARG A 6 10.96 -3.28 10.73
C ARG A 6 11.45 -4.72 10.87
N GLU A 7 11.91 -5.13 12.05
CA GLU A 7 12.53 -6.46 12.20
C GLU A 7 11.52 -7.61 12.22
N PRO A 8 10.45 -7.58 13.05
CA PRO A 8 9.47 -8.67 13.05
C PRO A 8 8.77 -8.84 11.71
N GLU A 9 8.44 -7.72 11.04
CA GLU A 9 7.72 -7.77 9.77
C GLU A 9 8.60 -8.18 8.60
N ARG A 10 9.86 -7.75 8.59
CA ARG A 10 10.83 -8.22 7.59
C ARG A 10 11.03 -9.74 7.71
N SER A 11 11.08 -10.27 8.92
CA SER A 11 11.18 -11.71 9.16
C SER A 11 9.93 -12.44 8.66
N GLN A 12 8.75 -11.90 8.91
CA GLN A 12 7.49 -12.46 8.40
C GLN A 12 7.43 -12.42 6.88
N TYR A 13 7.81 -11.30 6.27
CA TYR A 13 7.84 -11.15 4.83
C TYR A 13 8.80 -12.15 4.19
N ALA A 14 9.99 -12.30 4.74
CA ALA A 14 10.96 -13.28 4.26
C ALA A 14 10.43 -14.71 4.36
N ARG A 15 9.75 -15.05 5.47
CA ARG A 15 9.12 -16.36 5.66
C ARG A 15 8.01 -16.61 4.65
N LEU A 16 7.17 -15.61 4.41
CA LEU A 16 6.10 -15.71 3.41
C LEU A 16 6.65 -15.90 2.01
N LYS A 17 7.66 -15.13 1.63
CA LYS A 17 8.33 -15.29 0.33
C LYS A 17 8.90 -16.70 0.17
N LYS A 18 9.58 -17.20 1.19
CA LYS A 18 10.17 -18.54 1.17
C LYS A 18 9.09 -19.62 1.06
N LYS A 19 8.00 -19.47 1.82
CA LYS A 19 6.87 -20.40 1.78
C LYS A 19 6.24 -20.47 0.39
N TYR A 20 5.99 -19.32 -0.23
CA TYR A 20 5.34 -19.26 -1.54
C TYR A 20 6.28 -19.50 -2.72
N ALA A 21 7.59 -19.32 -2.54
CA ALA A 21 8.57 -19.67 -3.56
C ALA A 21 8.47 -21.16 -3.93
N SER A 22 8.27 -22.03 -2.94
CA SER A 22 8.10 -23.46 -3.20
C SER A 22 6.84 -23.78 -4.00
N ILE A 23 5.81 -22.95 -3.91
CA ILE A 23 4.56 -23.09 -4.67
C ILE A 23 4.78 -22.62 -6.13
N ILE A 24 5.56 -21.55 -6.31
CA ILE A 24 5.91 -21.03 -7.63
C ILE A 24 6.77 -22.05 -8.40
N ASP A 25 7.76 -22.63 -7.71
CA ASP A 25 8.69 -23.60 -8.31
C ASP A 25 8.04 -24.95 -8.66
N LYS A 26 6.95 -25.28 -7.96
CA LYS A 26 6.22 -26.53 -8.16
C LYS A 26 4.72 -26.27 -8.32
N PRO A 27 4.30 -25.58 -9.37
CA PRO A 27 2.88 -25.25 -9.53
C PRO A 27 2.05 -26.52 -9.73
N LYS A 28 1.02 -26.70 -8.93
CA LYS A 28 -0.01 -27.71 -9.19
C LYS A 28 -0.88 -27.21 -10.33
N LYS A 29 -1.17 -28.08 -11.28
CA LYS A 29 -2.00 -27.75 -12.45
C LYS A 29 -3.27 -27.01 -12.04
N GLY A 30 -3.43 -25.78 -12.53
CA GLY A 30 -4.68 -25.02 -12.43
C GLY A 30 -4.91 -24.26 -11.13
N ILE A 31 -3.97 -24.27 -10.16
CA ILE A 31 -4.20 -23.62 -8.88
C ILE A 31 -3.38 -22.36 -8.70
N PHE A 32 -2.05 -22.40 -8.86
CA PHE A 32 -1.18 -21.23 -8.73
C PHE A 32 -0.11 -21.25 -9.82
N TYR A 33 0.06 -20.11 -10.49
CA TYR A 33 1.13 -19.91 -11.46
C TYR A 33 2.17 -18.92 -10.96
N GLU A 34 1.77 -17.96 -10.12
CA GLU A 34 2.63 -16.90 -9.66
C GLU A 34 2.10 -16.30 -8.37
N VAL A 35 3.00 -15.97 -7.45
CA VAL A 35 2.68 -15.20 -6.24
C VAL A 35 3.46 -13.90 -6.30
N LYS A 36 2.75 -12.76 -6.25
CA LYS A 36 3.35 -11.43 -6.21
C LYS A 36 3.15 -10.80 -4.85
N PHE A 37 4.16 -10.07 -4.40
CA PHE A 37 4.13 -9.35 -3.13
C PHE A 37 4.16 -7.85 -3.40
N PHE A 38 3.27 -7.13 -2.73
CA PHE A 38 3.20 -5.68 -2.79
C PHE A 38 3.32 -5.14 -1.38
N GLU A 39 4.26 -4.25 -1.18
CA GLU A 39 4.65 -3.78 0.13
C GLU A 39 4.32 -2.30 0.29
N THR A 40 3.87 -1.89 1.47
CA THR A 40 3.69 -0.50 1.85
C THR A 40 4.39 -0.24 3.18
N HIS A 41 5.28 0.71 3.18
CA HIS A 41 5.91 1.20 4.38
C HIS A 41 5.39 2.62 4.65
N LEU A 42 4.82 2.92 5.71
CA LEU A 42 4.76 2.26 7.02
C LEU A 42 3.50 1.38 7.14
N CYS A 43 2.36 1.85 6.62
CA CYS A 43 1.06 1.21 6.68
C CYS A 43 0.22 1.61 5.46
N THR A 44 -0.89 0.89 5.25
CA THR A 44 -1.77 1.07 4.10
C THR A 44 -2.31 2.49 3.98
N GLU A 45 -2.48 3.21 5.08
CA GLU A 45 -2.96 4.59 5.11
C GLU A 45 -2.06 5.56 4.33
N LEU A 46 -0.82 5.20 4.06
CA LEU A 46 0.04 5.99 3.17
C LEU A 46 -0.57 6.09 1.77
N PHE A 47 -1.09 4.98 1.27
CA PHE A 47 -1.74 4.98 -0.04
C PHE A 47 -3.02 5.83 -0.02
N PHE A 48 -3.74 5.86 1.09
CA PHE A 48 -4.90 6.74 1.25
C PHE A 48 -4.50 8.22 1.17
N LEU A 49 -3.38 8.59 1.79
CA LEU A 49 -2.85 9.95 1.68
C LEU A 49 -2.50 10.30 0.23
N TYR A 50 -1.97 9.34 -0.52
CA TYR A 50 -1.61 9.55 -1.92
C TYR A 50 -2.80 9.86 -2.83
N TYR A 51 -4.03 9.56 -2.42
CA TYR A 51 -5.23 10.02 -3.12
C TYR A 51 -5.30 11.55 -3.21
N PHE A 52 -4.71 12.24 -2.25
CA PHE A 52 -4.83 13.70 -2.09
C PHE A 52 -3.54 14.43 -2.44
N ARG A 53 -2.41 13.88 -2.05
CA ARG A 53 -1.13 14.54 -2.28
C ARG A 53 0.04 13.57 -2.19
N TYR A 54 1.12 13.93 -2.84
CA TYR A 54 2.40 13.25 -2.68
C TYR A 54 3.15 13.82 -1.47
N THR A 55 3.90 12.96 -0.80
CA THR A 55 4.84 13.37 0.24
C THR A 55 6.09 12.47 0.18
N SER A 56 7.26 13.10 0.31
CA SER A 56 8.53 12.40 0.49
C SER A 56 8.91 12.27 1.97
N LYS A 57 8.04 12.68 2.86
CA LYS A 57 8.24 12.62 4.31
C LYS A 57 8.43 11.18 4.75
N MET A 58 9.43 10.94 5.58
CA MET A 58 9.66 9.64 6.17
C MET A 58 8.83 9.51 7.45
N TYR A 59 7.84 8.64 7.41
CA TYR A 59 6.98 8.40 8.57
C TYR A 59 7.58 7.30 9.44
N VAL A 60 7.82 7.62 10.70
CA VAL A 60 8.31 6.69 11.72
C VAL A 60 7.15 6.12 12.50
N GLU A 61 6.11 6.92 12.72
CA GLU A 61 4.93 6.55 13.50
C GLU A 61 3.66 6.68 12.68
N GLN A 62 2.74 5.75 12.88
CA GLN A 62 1.44 5.75 12.22
C GLN A 62 0.62 7.01 12.55
N ASP A 63 0.72 7.51 13.77
CA ASP A 63 -0.04 8.69 14.22
C ASP A 63 0.29 9.93 13.39
N SER A 64 1.55 10.12 13.01
CA SER A 64 1.97 11.24 12.16
C SER A 64 1.34 11.15 10.77
N LEU A 65 1.31 9.94 10.21
CA LEU A 65 0.68 9.68 8.92
C LEU A 65 -0.84 9.92 8.97
N LEU A 66 -1.50 9.42 10.00
CA LEU A 66 -2.94 9.62 10.17
C LEU A 66 -3.29 11.09 10.37
N ARG A 67 -2.44 11.84 11.06
CA ARG A 67 -2.61 13.27 11.23
C ARG A 67 -2.56 14.01 9.89
N ASP A 68 -1.60 13.66 9.05
CA ASP A 68 -1.48 14.25 7.72
C ASP A 68 -2.66 13.85 6.82
N LEU A 69 -3.09 12.60 6.89
CA LEU A 69 -4.28 12.13 6.16
C LEU A 69 -5.53 12.90 6.60
N ASN A 70 -5.67 13.16 7.89
CA ASN A 70 -6.83 13.87 8.45
C ASN A 70 -6.84 15.37 8.17
N GLN A 71 -5.79 15.92 7.58
CA GLN A 71 -5.83 17.25 6.98
C GLN A 71 -6.64 17.26 5.68
N CYS A 72 -6.78 16.11 5.05
CA CYS A 72 -7.46 15.97 3.75
C CYS A 72 -8.88 15.43 3.88
N CYS A 73 -9.16 14.65 4.92
CA CYS A 73 -10.45 13.98 5.13
C CYS A 73 -10.66 13.67 6.61
N ASP A 74 -11.72 12.95 6.95
CA ASP A 74 -12.06 12.56 8.32
C ASP A 74 -11.89 11.04 8.52
N TYR A 75 -10.78 10.48 8.05
CA TYR A 75 -10.53 9.05 8.15
C TYR A 75 -10.34 8.62 9.60
N ARG A 76 -10.99 7.51 9.96
CA ARG A 76 -10.82 6.87 11.28
C ARG A 76 -10.67 5.37 11.12
N LYS A 77 -9.68 4.80 11.77
CA LYS A 77 -9.45 3.34 11.74
C LYS A 77 -10.35 2.66 12.76
N LYS A 78 -11.67 2.72 12.54
CA LYS A 78 -12.71 2.13 13.40
C LYS A 78 -13.78 1.47 12.54
N ILE A 79 -14.33 0.37 13.05
CA ILE A 79 -15.37 -0.39 12.34
C ILE A 79 -16.57 0.49 11.99
N ASP A 80 -17.01 1.34 12.93
CA ASP A 80 -18.12 2.27 12.68
C ASP A 80 -17.88 3.19 11.48
N PHE A 81 -16.64 3.69 11.35
CA PHE A 81 -16.28 4.51 10.21
C PHE A 81 -16.37 3.72 8.90
N PHE A 82 -15.83 2.50 8.87
CA PHE A 82 -15.83 1.66 7.68
C PHE A 82 -17.25 1.29 7.23
N ILE A 83 -18.16 1.09 8.18
CA ILE A 83 -19.57 0.81 7.86
C ILE A 83 -20.25 2.06 7.30
N LYS A 84 -20.04 3.22 7.92
CA LYS A 84 -20.71 4.47 7.53
C LYS A 84 -20.20 5.06 6.22
N CYS A 85 -18.92 4.88 5.89
CA CYS A 85 -18.33 5.49 4.70
C CYS A 85 -18.75 4.82 3.39
N ARG A 86 -19.28 3.62 3.45
CA ARG A 86 -19.75 2.85 2.28
C ARG A 86 -18.68 2.64 1.21
N GLY A 87 -17.47 2.35 1.65
CA GLY A 87 -16.33 2.11 0.77
C GLY A 87 -15.33 3.26 0.81
N LEU A 88 -14.08 2.89 1.09
CA LEU A 88 -12.99 3.86 1.25
C LEU A 88 -12.70 4.63 -0.04
N HIS A 89 -12.68 3.94 -1.17
CA HIS A 89 -12.41 4.57 -2.46
C HIS A 89 -13.42 5.69 -2.75
N SER A 90 -14.71 5.38 -2.65
CA SER A 90 -15.78 6.38 -2.87
C SER A 90 -15.69 7.53 -1.86
N TYR A 91 -15.37 7.21 -0.61
CA TYR A 91 -15.20 8.22 0.43
C TYR A 91 -14.08 9.19 0.08
N PHE A 92 -12.90 8.68 -0.32
CA PHE A 92 -11.79 9.55 -0.67
C PHE A 92 -12.07 10.39 -1.92
N GLU A 93 -12.77 9.84 -2.90
CA GLU A 93 -13.17 10.62 -4.08
C GLU A 93 -14.12 11.77 -3.71
N LYS A 94 -15.09 11.51 -2.84
CA LYS A 94 -16.01 12.55 -2.37
C LYS A 94 -15.30 13.67 -1.61
N LYS A 95 -14.17 13.37 -0.98
CA LYS A 95 -13.34 14.36 -0.27
C LYS A 95 -12.33 15.06 -1.18
N GLY A 96 -12.36 14.82 -2.47
CA GLY A 96 -11.48 15.43 -3.45
C GLY A 96 -10.27 14.62 -3.85
N GLY A 97 -10.16 13.39 -3.37
CA GLY A 97 -9.09 12.48 -3.75
C GLY A 97 -9.31 11.82 -5.10
N SER A 98 -8.25 11.24 -5.65
CA SER A 98 -8.28 10.57 -6.94
C SER A 98 -7.43 9.30 -6.92
N LEU A 99 -7.99 8.19 -7.39
CA LEU A 99 -7.26 6.93 -7.49
C LEU A 99 -6.10 7.04 -8.50
N SER A 100 -6.29 7.73 -9.62
CA SER A 100 -5.20 7.89 -10.58
C SER A 100 -4.05 8.69 -9.99
N VAL A 101 -4.32 9.70 -9.19
CA VAL A 101 -3.31 10.45 -8.45
C VAL A 101 -2.62 9.55 -7.42
N ALA A 102 -3.38 8.72 -6.72
CA ALA A 102 -2.81 7.77 -5.76
C ALA A 102 -1.84 6.79 -6.44
N ILE A 103 -2.20 6.27 -7.60
CA ILE A 103 -1.35 5.35 -8.37
C ILE A 103 -0.06 6.07 -8.82
N ASP A 104 -0.17 7.28 -9.35
CA ASP A 104 0.98 8.06 -9.78
C ASP A 104 1.92 8.37 -8.61
N ASN A 105 1.37 8.77 -7.47
CA ASN A 105 2.14 9.05 -6.26
C ASN A 105 2.81 7.80 -5.70
N SER A 106 2.11 6.68 -5.74
CA SER A 106 2.64 5.36 -5.35
C SER A 106 3.85 5.00 -6.22
N ASN A 107 3.72 5.11 -7.53
CA ASN A 107 4.81 4.82 -8.46
C ASN A 107 6.00 5.78 -8.26
N ARG A 108 5.73 7.05 -8.01
CA ARG A 108 6.76 8.02 -7.68
C ARG A 108 7.52 7.65 -6.41
N SER A 109 6.82 7.18 -5.39
CA SER A 109 7.45 6.77 -4.13
C SER A 109 8.42 5.61 -4.32
N ILE A 110 8.09 4.68 -5.21
CA ILE A 110 8.95 3.54 -5.53
C ILE A 110 10.21 4.01 -6.25
N LEU A 111 10.09 4.93 -7.20
CA LEU A 111 11.22 5.48 -7.94
C LEU A 111 12.17 6.23 -7.00
N GLU A 112 11.64 7.05 -6.09
CA GLU A 112 12.45 7.79 -5.12
C GLU A 112 13.16 6.85 -4.14
N LYS A 113 12.48 5.78 -3.69
CA LYS A 113 13.08 4.76 -2.84
C LYS A 113 14.25 4.09 -3.56
N SER A 114 14.08 3.72 -4.82
CA SER A 114 15.11 3.04 -5.61
C SER A 114 16.33 3.91 -5.87
N ALA A 115 16.12 5.23 -6.03
CA ALA A 115 17.19 6.18 -6.29
C ALA A 115 17.98 6.56 -5.03
N GLY A 116 17.41 6.37 -3.83
CA GLY A 116 18.03 6.76 -2.57
C GLY A 116 18.61 5.60 -1.79
N ASN A 117 19.70 5.87 -1.05
CA ASN A 117 20.33 4.90 -0.15
C ASN A 117 19.73 4.91 1.26
N ARG A 118 18.47 5.24 1.40
CA ARG A 118 17.80 5.32 2.69
C ARG A 118 16.42 4.67 2.62
N ASP A 119 15.91 4.30 3.79
CA ASP A 119 14.59 3.72 3.91
C ASP A 119 13.54 4.81 3.73
N TYR A 120 12.98 4.91 2.55
CA TYR A 120 11.88 5.81 2.28
C TYR A 120 10.55 5.18 2.68
N THR A 121 9.63 6.03 3.06
CA THR A 121 8.21 5.68 3.09
C THR A 121 7.74 5.51 1.65
N PHE A 122 7.15 4.36 1.33
CA PHE A 122 6.77 4.03 -0.04
C PHE A 122 5.57 3.11 -0.06
N SER A 123 4.91 3.03 -1.21
CA SER A 123 3.80 2.08 -1.40
C SER A 123 3.86 1.44 -2.78
N GLU A 124 3.71 0.12 -2.84
CA GLU A 124 3.56 -0.64 -4.07
C GLU A 124 2.09 -0.92 -4.42
N LEU A 125 1.13 -0.36 -3.66
CA LEU A 125 -0.29 -0.61 -3.91
C LEU A 125 -0.75 -0.12 -5.27
N GLY A 126 -0.13 0.95 -5.80
CA GLY A 126 -0.40 1.39 -7.17
C GLY A 126 -0.09 0.30 -8.20
N ARG A 127 1.03 -0.37 -8.04
CA ARG A 127 1.41 -1.51 -8.90
C ARG A 127 0.43 -2.66 -8.78
N MET A 128 -0.02 -2.95 -7.56
CA MET A 128 -1.02 -4.00 -7.35
C MET A 128 -2.31 -3.69 -8.10
N ILE A 129 -2.79 -2.47 -8.04
CA ILE A 129 -4.01 -2.05 -8.74
C ILE A 129 -3.83 -2.15 -10.25
N GLU A 130 -2.68 -1.71 -10.77
CA GLU A 130 -2.37 -1.82 -12.20
C GLU A 130 -2.34 -3.29 -12.67
N GLU A 131 -1.76 -4.19 -11.88
CA GLU A 131 -1.76 -5.62 -12.18
C GLU A 131 -3.18 -6.21 -12.18
N LEU A 132 -4.00 -5.84 -11.19
CA LEU A 132 -5.39 -6.29 -11.13
C LEU A 132 -6.19 -5.80 -12.33
N ARG A 133 -5.96 -4.58 -12.79
CA ARG A 133 -6.60 -4.03 -13.99
C ARG A 133 -6.24 -4.81 -15.25
N LYS A 134 -4.97 -5.21 -15.38
CA LYS A 134 -4.53 -6.03 -16.51
C LYS A 134 -5.23 -7.39 -16.53
N LEU A 135 -5.47 -8.00 -15.39
CA LEU A 135 -6.17 -9.28 -15.29
C LEU A 135 -7.66 -9.16 -15.64
N SER A 136 -8.23 -7.97 -15.53
CA SER A 136 -9.63 -7.70 -15.85
C SER A 136 -9.90 -7.43 -17.32
N GLN A 137 -8.86 -7.32 -18.12
CA GLN A 137 -8.98 -7.02 -19.56
C GLN A 137 -9.13 -8.29 -20.39
#